data_4480e720cf187aa1a220a23e9600fc35
#
_entry.id   4480e720cf187aa1a220a23e9600fc35
#
_cell.length_a   1.000
_cell.length_b   1.000
_cell.length_c   1.000
_cell.angle_alpha   90.00
_cell.angle_beta   90.00
_cell.angle_gamma   90.00
#
_symmetry.space_group_name_H-M   'P 1'
#
loop_
_entity.id
_entity.type
_entity.pdbx_description
1 polymer ?
#
loop_
_entity_poly.entity_id
_entity_poly.type
_entity_poly.pdbx_seq_one_letter_code
_entity_poly.pdbx_strand_id
1 'polypeptide(L)'
;MVLSKHLSPYDLEYTVLKDIPKINLEPDQFSDAYESQKLIPRFEIPFKSSDQHLIYKYINQELTLDGSPTLNLASFVNTYVDDIQTRLAAENLTKNLADNDEYPSLIDIQNRCITMLSNLWHAPHTIDKVTGEKIVNSLGTATTGSSEAIMLAGLALKKRWQEKRKKEGKSTENPNILMATCAQVALEKFAVYFDVENRLIPINESSGHLIDTTKIKENVDENTIGIFVIVGSTFTGAFEPVDEISKILDEVEKEKGLDIRIHVDGASGAFVAPFSFPNLKWDFSIDRVDSINTSGHKFGMTSVGLGWVIWKHEELLPKQLRFSLDYLGGVEETFGLNFSRPGFPVILQYYNFLTLGKTGYAKIFDGCLSNARLLSDYLIKTKYFEVLSVIHEPISEEESKKIYIKPSHHDLSDVWTINQKFKPGLPVVAFRFSKEFRTKYPEVPQELFSSLLRKRGFIVPNYHLPPDQTDIEILRVVVRNSLGMSLLEKLTHDSTEIIELLAKAADTVRSIISSSNDEQNKQDIHRLLLAIATGGTAEIRKEQKETHNKDAGLDKKSYRGTC
;
A
#
# COMPACT_ATOMS: atom_id res chain seq x y z
N MET A 1 4.42 14.09 8.77
CA MET A 1 5.42 14.51 7.79
C MET A 1 6.59 15.10 8.58
N VAL A 2 7.64 14.32 8.79
CA VAL A 2 8.87 14.84 9.37
C VAL A 2 9.56 15.58 8.24
N LEU A 3 9.36 16.90 8.19
CA LEU A 3 10.27 17.75 7.43
C LEU A 3 11.62 17.60 8.13
N SER A 4 12.53 16.83 7.55
CA SER A 4 13.91 16.84 7.99
C SER A 4 14.35 18.30 7.94
N LYS A 5 14.79 18.84 9.08
CA LYS A 5 15.49 20.12 9.08
C LYS A 5 16.79 19.89 8.31
N HIS A 6 16.78 20.23 7.04
CA HIS A 6 18.01 20.35 6.28
C HIS A 6 18.78 21.55 6.84
N LEU A 7 20.04 21.37 7.11
CA LEU A 7 20.93 22.52 7.30
C LEU A 7 20.75 23.42 6.08
N SER A 8 20.44 24.70 6.32
CA SER A 8 20.30 25.65 5.23
C SER A 8 21.59 25.62 4.40
N PRO A 9 21.54 25.52 3.07
CA PRO A 9 22.75 25.67 2.24
C PRO A 9 23.45 27.00 2.49
N TYR A 10 22.70 28.03 2.93
CA TYR A 10 23.28 29.31 3.34
C TYR A 10 24.14 29.19 4.58
N ASP A 11 23.83 28.29 5.52
CA ASP A 11 24.68 28.04 6.69
C ASP A 11 25.98 27.34 6.29
N LEU A 12 25.92 26.41 5.32
CA LEU A 12 27.11 25.77 4.76
C LEU A 12 27.92 26.75 3.90
N GLU A 13 27.24 27.54 3.06
CA GLU A 13 27.86 28.59 2.25
C GLU A 13 28.55 29.63 3.13
N TYR A 14 27.85 30.08 4.19
CA TYR A 14 28.37 31.08 5.11
C TYR A 14 29.54 30.55 5.94
N THR A 15 29.51 29.29 6.34
CA THR A 15 30.52 28.69 7.23
C THR A 15 31.76 28.20 6.48
N VAL A 16 31.58 27.63 5.27
CA VAL A 16 32.65 26.96 4.53
C VAL A 16 33.19 27.81 3.38
N LEU A 17 32.35 28.61 2.73
CA LEU A 17 32.70 29.38 1.52
C LEU A 17 32.88 30.88 1.79
N LYS A 18 32.76 31.31 3.04
CA LYS A 18 32.89 32.70 3.46
C LYS A 18 34.18 33.38 2.96
N ASP A 19 35.27 32.68 2.91
CA ASP A 19 36.60 33.18 2.56
C ASP A 19 37.03 32.83 1.13
N ILE A 20 36.16 32.19 0.33
CA ILE A 20 36.45 31.88 -1.07
C ILE A 20 36.02 33.09 -1.93
N PRO A 21 36.92 33.65 -2.73
CA PRO A 21 36.56 34.75 -3.63
C PRO A 21 35.44 34.33 -4.58
N LYS A 22 34.35 35.06 -4.61
CA LYS A 22 33.27 34.86 -5.60
C LYS A 22 33.80 35.17 -6.98
N ILE A 23 34.23 34.14 -7.72
CA ILE A 23 34.61 34.25 -9.11
C ILE A 23 33.30 34.38 -9.90
N ASN A 24 32.97 35.60 -10.37
CA ASN A 24 31.91 35.83 -11.33
C ASN A 24 32.35 35.32 -12.71
N LEU A 25 32.25 34.04 -12.92
CA LEU A 25 32.38 33.46 -14.25
C LEU A 25 31.04 33.58 -14.93
N GLU A 26 30.95 34.32 -16.03
CA GLU A 26 29.81 34.18 -16.94
C GLU A 26 29.81 32.75 -17.50
N PRO A 27 28.64 32.06 -17.59
CA PRO A 27 28.61 30.68 -18.04
C PRO A 27 29.08 30.58 -19.48
N ASP A 28 30.24 29.98 -19.68
CA ASP A 28 30.73 29.58 -21.00
C ASP A 28 30.07 28.24 -21.37
N GLN A 29 29.66 28.06 -22.65
CA GLN A 29 29.01 26.86 -23.15
C GLN A 29 29.76 25.55 -22.89
N PHE A 30 31.03 25.63 -22.56
CA PHE A 30 31.92 24.47 -22.30
C PHE A 30 32.14 24.16 -20.80
N SER A 31 31.62 24.97 -19.89
CA SER A 31 31.91 24.84 -18.46
C SER A 31 31.00 23.85 -17.71
N ASP A 32 29.89 23.40 -18.30
CA ASP A 32 28.88 22.56 -17.66
C ASP A 32 29.40 21.29 -16.95
N ALA A 33 30.46 20.70 -17.46
CA ALA A 33 31.06 19.51 -16.87
C ALA A 33 31.95 19.82 -15.63
N TYR A 34 32.37 21.09 -15.46
CA TYR A 34 33.34 21.52 -14.50
C TYR A 34 32.85 22.56 -13.50
N GLU A 35 31.61 23.06 -13.65
CA GLU A 35 30.98 24.02 -12.74
C GLU A 35 30.48 23.38 -11.43
N SER A 36 31.32 22.64 -10.76
CA SER A 36 30.99 22.04 -9.44
C SER A 36 30.81 23.06 -8.32
N GLN A 37 31.14 24.35 -8.58
CA GLN A 37 31.08 25.42 -7.58
C GLN A 37 29.91 26.39 -7.74
N LYS A 38 29.06 26.23 -8.76
CA LYS A 38 27.89 27.10 -8.93
C LYS A 38 26.79 26.75 -7.95
N LEU A 39 26.52 27.64 -7.02
CA LEU A 39 25.41 27.50 -6.08
C LEU A 39 24.10 27.91 -6.78
N ILE A 40 23.19 26.95 -6.90
CA ILE A 40 21.84 27.19 -7.40
C ILE A 40 20.93 27.38 -6.18
N PRO A 41 20.15 28.51 -6.11
CA PRO A 41 19.19 28.71 -5.03
C PRO A 41 18.22 27.52 -4.93
N ARG A 42 18.06 26.97 -3.71
CA ARG A 42 17.20 25.79 -3.47
C ARG A 42 15.82 26.15 -2.94
N PHE A 43 15.69 27.31 -2.29
CA PHE A 43 14.51 27.70 -1.51
C PHE A 43 13.80 28.94 -2.06
N GLU A 44 14.30 29.50 -3.14
CA GLU A 44 13.69 30.62 -3.84
C GLU A 44 13.81 30.43 -5.36
N ILE A 45 12.90 31.02 -6.11
CA ILE A 45 12.98 31.00 -7.57
C ILE A 45 14.13 31.90 -7.98
N PRO A 46 15.14 31.39 -8.72
CA PRO A 46 16.27 32.21 -9.17
C PRO A 46 15.80 33.41 -9.98
N PHE A 47 16.44 34.55 -9.79
CA PHE A 47 16.12 35.75 -10.56
C PHE A 47 16.45 35.58 -12.06
N LYS A 48 17.52 34.89 -12.38
CA LYS A 48 17.94 34.60 -13.75
C LYS A 48 17.60 33.15 -14.11
N SER A 49 17.27 32.89 -15.39
CA SER A 49 17.19 31.56 -15.94
C SER A 49 18.55 30.85 -15.89
N SER A 50 18.51 29.53 -15.82
CA SER A 50 19.71 28.67 -15.84
C SER A 50 19.65 27.75 -17.06
N ASP A 51 20.80 27.23 -17.48
CA ASP A 51 20.85 26.21 -18.54
C ASP A 51 20.10 24.94 -18.11
N GLN A 52 19.27 24.42 -19.01
CA GLN A 52 18.42 23.27 -18.72
C GLN A 52 19.22 21.98 -18.47
N HIS A 53 20.37 21.80 -19.15
CA HIS A 53 21.20 20.59 -18.96
C HIS A 53 21.95 20.63 -17.65
N LEU A 54 22.38 21.81 -17.20
CA LEU A 54 22.97 22.00 -15.88
C LEU A 54 21.94 21.65 -14.79
N ILE A 55 20.73 22.18 -14.88
CA ILE A 55 19.67 21.91 -13.91
C ILE A 55 19.27 20.42 -13.93
N TYR A 56 19.19 19.81 -15.11
CA TYR A 56 18.94 18.36 -15.23
C TYR A 56 20.00 17.54 -14.49
N LYS A 57 21.30 17.82 -14.72
CA LYS A 57 22.40 17.13 -14.02
C LYS A 57 22.33 17.35 -12.51
N TYR A 58 22.09 18.58 -12.09
CA TYR A 58 21.98 18.97 -10.69
C TYR A 58 20.87 18.18 -9.97
N ILE A 59 19.66 18.15 -10.54
CA ILE A 59 18.53 17.41 -9.96
C ILE A 59 18.86 15.90 -9.92
N ASN A 60 19.38 15.32 -11.00
CA ASN A 60 19.70 13.89 -11.03
C ASN A 60 20.81 13.50 -10.03
N GLN A 61 21.78 14.39 -9.75
CA GLN A 61 22.77 14.14 -8.71
C GLN A 61 22.13 14.04 -7.32
N GLU A 62 21.17 14.90 -6.99
CA GLU A 62 20.44 14.79 -5.72
C GLU A 62 19.62 13.50 -5.65
N LEU A 63 18.94 13.12 -6.72
CA LEU A 63 18.13 11.89 -6.81
C LEU A 63 18.96 10.59 -6.72
N THR A 64 20.29 10.64 -6.91
CA THR A 64 21.15 9.46 -6.66
C THR A 64 21.22 9.05 -5.19
N LEU A 65 20.79 9.90 -4.26
CA LEU A 65 20.66 9.59 -2.84
C LEU A 65 19.43 8.74 -2.52
N ASP A 66 18.48 8.63 -3.45
CA ASP A 66 17.31 7.80 -3.29
C ASP A 66 17.67 6.30 -3.28
N GLY A 67 16.87 5.52 -2.55
CA GLY A 67 17.04 4.07 -2.53
C GLY A 67 16.63 3.42 -3.85
N SER A 68 17.18 2.24 -4.15
CA SER A 68 16.75 1.45 -5.31
C SER A 68 15.28 1.01 -5.16
N PRO A 69 14.39 1.37 -6.11
CA PRO A 69 12.99 0.93 -6.07
C PRO A 69 12.84 -0.60 -6.05
N THR A 70 13.73 -1.33 -6.72
CA THR A 70 13.72 -2.80 -6.77
C THR A 70 14.02 -3.42 -5.41
N LEU A 71 14.90 -2.81 -4.62
CA LEU A 71 15.30 -3.28 -3.30
C LEU A 71 14.39 -2.75 -2.16
N ASN A 72 13.43 -1.89 -2.50
CA ASN A 72 12.42 -1.45 -1.54
C ASN A 72 11.32 -2.51 -1.39
N LEU A 73 11.47 -3.39 -0.42
CA LEU A 73 10.52 -4.46 -0.12
C LEU A 73 9.41 -4.01 0.84
N ALA A 74 9.41 -2.74 1.25
CA ALA A 74 8.37 -2.14 2.09
C ALA A 74 7.13 -1.72 1.29
N SER A 75 7.30 -1.31 0.05
CA SER A 75 6.27 -0.69 -0.77
C SER A 75 5.43 -1.71 -1.54
N PHE A 76 4.11 -1.48 -1.55
CA PHE A 76 3.18 -2.19 -2.44
C PHE A 76 3.14 -1.58 -3.84
N VAL A 77 3.64 -0.37 -4.00
CA VAL A 77 3.64 0.35 -5.28
C VAL A 77 4.51 -0.37 -6.31
N ASN A 78 4.01 -0.47 -7.53
CA ASN A 78 4.78 -1.03 -8.64
C ASN A 78 6.03 -0.18 -8.92
N THR A 79 7.16 -0.83 -9.08
CA THR A 79 8.46 -0.19 -9.34
C THR A 79 9.06 -0.62 -10.67
N TYR A 80 8.33 -1.40 -11.43
CA TYR A 80 8.75 -1.85 -12.75
C TYR A 80 7.82 -1.27 -13.81
N VAL A 81 8.40 -0.55 -14.75
CA VAL A 81 7.73 -0.01 -15.94
C VAL A 81 8.60 -0.40 -17.13
N ASP A 82 8.03 -1.07 -18.13
CA ASP A 82 8.76 -1.46 -19.33
C ASP A 82 8.98 -0.27 -20.30
N ASP A 83 9.80 -0.49 -21.33
CA ASP A 83 10.14 0.56 -22.30
C ASP A 83 8.93 1.07 -23.06
N ILE A 84 7.97 0.20 -23.39
CA ILE A 84 6.74 0.59 -24.10
C ILE A 84 5.84 1.43 -23.19
N GLN A 85 5.70 1.04 -21.91
CA GLN A 85 4.96 1.83 -20.94
C GLN A 85 5.61 3.21 -20.72
N THR A 86 6.94 3.25 -20.63
CA THR A 86 7.70 4.50 -20.49
C THR A 86 7.46 5.42 -21.69
N ARG A 87 7.50 4.87 -22.89
CA ARG A 87 7.23 5.61 -24.13
C ARG A 87 5.79 6.12 -24.18
N LEU A 88 4.80 5.25 -23.89
CA LEU A 88 3.39 5.65 -23.83
C LEU A 88 3.15 6.76 -22.82
N ALA A 89 3.78 6.68 -21.64
CA ALA A 89 3.69 7.73 -20.63
C ALA A 89 4.25 9.06 -21.15
N ALA A 90 5.46 9.04 -21.72
CA ALA A 90 6.12 10.25 -22.23
C ALA A 90 5.33 10.91 -23.37
N GLU A 91 4.77 10.14 -24.29
CA GLU A 91 3.95 10.63 -25.41
C GLU A 91 2.59 11.21 -24.96
N ASN A 92 2.14 10.89 -23.73
CA ASN A 92 0.80 11.26 -23.23
C ASN A 92 0.83 12.07 -21.91
N LEU A 93 1.97 12.66 -21.54
CA LEU A 93 2.15 13.42 -20.30
C LEU A 93 1.18 14.60 -20.16
N THR A 94 0.78 15.22 -21.26
CA THR A 94 -0.09 16.40 -21.29
C THR A 94 -1.57 16.09 -21.17
N LYS A 95 -1.96 14.82 -21.29
CA LYS A 95 -3.38 14.44 -21.27
C LYS A 95 -4.01 14.59 -19.90
N ASN A 96 -5.09 15.40 -19.87
CA ASN A 96 -5.88 15.66 -18.67
C ASN A 96 -7.17 14.82 -18.67
N LEU A 97 -7.37 14.02 -17.64
CA LEU A 97 -8.56 13.15 -17.53
C LEU A 97 -9.86 13.91 -17.20
N ALA A 98 -9.78 15.21 -16.96
CA ALA A 98 -10.94 16.05 -16.70
C ALA A 98 -11.48 16.73 -17.99
N ASP A 99 -10.79 16.61 -19.11
CA ASP A 99 -11.13 17.28 -20.36
C ASP A 99 -11.61 16.28 -21.40
N ASN A 100 -12.92 16.08 -21.46
CA ASN A 100 -13.55 15.11 -22.34
C ASN A 100 -13.61 15.62 -23.79
N ASP A 101 -13.69 16.93 -23.98
CA ASP A 101 -13.81 17.52 -25.30
C ASP A 101 -12.47 17.41 -26.06
N GLU A 102 -11.36 17.71 -25.39
CA GLU A 102 -10.02 17.58 -25.96
C GLU A 102 -9.57 16.10 -26.05
N TYR A 103 -9.94 15.25 -25.07
CA TYR A 103 -9.45 13.87 -24.95
C TYR A 103 -10.56 12.79 -24.96
N PRO A 104 -11.49 12.77 -25.93
CA PRO A 104 -12.61 11.81 -25.92
C PRO A 104 -12.14 10.34 -25.95
N SER A 105 -11.05 10.05 -26.67
CA SER A 105 -10.49 8.71 -26.71
C SER A 105 -9.90 8.25 -25.38
N LEU A 106 -9.38 9.18 -24.57
CA LEU A 106 -8.90 8.87 -23.23
C LEU A 106 -10.05 8.49 -22.29
N ILE A 107 -11.17 9.21 -22.39
CA ILE A 107 -12.38 8.90 -21.61
C ILE A 107 -12.96 7.56 -22.03
N ASP A 108 -12.97 7.26 -23.34
CA ASP A 108 -13.39 5.95 -23.83
C ASP A 108 -12.49 4.82 -23.29
N ILE A 109 -11.17 5.02 -23.26
CA ILE A 109 -10.22 4.08 -22.63
C ILE A 109 -10.50 3.91 -21.14
N GLN A 110 -10.80 4.99 -20.41
CA GLN A 110 -11.21 4.91 -19.00
C GLN A 110 -12.45 4.02 -18.84
N ASN A 111 -13.49 4.26 -19.66
CA ASN A 111 -14.74 3.50 -19.60
C ASN A 111 -14.52 2.02 -19.93
N ARG A 112 -13.65 1.71 -20.89
CA ARG A 112 -13.25 0.31 -21.17
C ARG A 112 -12.55 -0.32 -19.96
N CYS A 113 -11.64 0.38 -19.27
CA CYS A 113 -11.00 -0.13 -18.06
C CYS A 113 -12.02 -0.39 -16.96
N ILE A 114 -12.98 0.52 -16.75
CA ILE A 114 -14.08 0.36 -15.79
C ILE A 114 -14.89 -0.90 -16.12
N THR A 115 -15.27 -1.08 -17.37
CA THR A 115 -16.02 -2.25 -17.82
C THR A 115 -15.23 -3.55 -17.63
N MET A 116 -13.92 -3.55 -17.93
CA MET A 116 -13.04 -4.70 -17.73
C MET A 116 -12.94 -5.09 -16.26
N LEU A 117 -12.77 -4.11 -15.35
CA LEU A 117 -12.72 -4.34 -13.91
C LEU A 117 -14.08 -4.80 -13.37
N SER A 118 -15.17 -4.22 -13.84
CA SER A 118 -16.53 -4.61 -13.45
C SER A 118 -16.81 -6.07 -13.81
N ASN A 119 -16.45 -6.47 -15.03
CA ASN A 119 -16.56 -7.87 -15.46
C ASN A 119 -15.64 -8.80 -14.66
N LEU A 120 -14.42 -8.34 -14.32
CA LEU A 120 -13.46 -9.11 -13.54
C LEU A 120 -13.96 -9.37 -12.12
N TRP A 121 -14.71 -8.42 -11.54
CA TRP A 121 -15.28 -8.48 -10.18
C TRP A 121 -16.74 -8.91 -10.17
N HIS A 122 -17.22 -9.60 -11.20
CA HIS A 122 -18.56 -10.18 -11.31
C HIS A 122 -19.72 -9.17 -11.10
N ALA A 123 -19.55 -7.93 -11.59
CA ALA A 123 -20.64 -6.97 -11.57
C ALA A 123 -21.83 -7.48 -12.41
N PRO A 124 -23.08 -7.20 -12.00
CA PRO A 124 -24.27 -7.57 -12.75
C PRO A 124 -24.24 -6.98 -14.16
N HIS A 125 -24.70 -7.74 -15.13
CA HIS A 125 -24.80 -7.32 -16.52
C HIS A 125 -26.15 -7.68 -17.12
N THR A 126 -26.56 -6.92 -18.10
CA THR A 126 -27.67 -7.24 -19.01
C THR A 126 -27.11 -7.66 -20.37
N ILE A 127 -27.86 -8.42 -21.11
CA ILE A 127 -27.51 -8.77 -22.48
C ILE A 127 -28.32 -7.88 -23.42
N ASP A 128 -27.66 -7.11 -24.25
CA ASP A 128 -28.32 -6.37 -25.32
C ASP A 128 -29.07 -7.34 -26.24
N LYS A 129 -30.37 -7.11 -26.40
CA LYS A 129 -31.21 -8.03 -27.17
C LYS A 129 -30.97 -7.96 -28.68
N VAL A 130 -30.32 -6.90 -29.16
CA VAL A 130 -30.05 -6.66 -30.57
C VAL A 130 -28.65 -7.14 -30.94
N THR A 131 -27.64 -6.75 -30.14
CA THR A 131 -26.23 -7.07 -30.42
C THR A 131 -25.77 -8.36 -29.77
N GLY A 132 -26.46 -8.85 -28.74
CA GLY A 132 -26.02 -9.98 -27.91
C GLY A 132 -24.85 -9.63 -26.98
N GLU A 133 -24.45 -8.38 -26.90
CA GLU A 133 -23.33 -7.92 -26.08
C GLU A 133 -23.71 -7.81 -24.60
N LYS A 134 -22.73 -8.04 -23.73
CA LYS A 134 -22.86 -7.79 -22.31
C LYS A 134 -22.77 -6.31 -22.00
N ILE A 135 -23.83 -5.73 -21.46
CA ILE A 135 -23.85 -4.38 -20.90
C ILE A 135 -23.69 -4.48 -19.39
N VAL A 136 -22.62 -3.91 -18.87
CA VAL A 136 -22.37 -3.86 -17.42
C VAL A 136 -23.08 -2.63 -16.85
N ASN A 137 -23.86 -2.82 -15.80
CA ASN A 137 -24.68 -1.77 -15.19
C ASN A 137 -23.95 -1.01 -14.07
N SER A 138 -22.66 -1.22 -13.93
CA SER A 138 -21.81 -0.56 -12.93
C SER A 138 -21.40 0.84 -13.36
N LEU A 139 -21.13 1.69 -12.37
CA LEU A 139 -20.54 3.01 -12.54
C LEU A 139 -19.16 3.03 -11.90
N GLY A 140 -18.21 3.76 -12.45
CA GLY A 140 -16.88 3.87 -11.86
C GLY A 140 -16.11 5.07 -12.38
N THR A 141 -14.95 5.30 -11.79
CA THR A 141 -13.99 6.32 -12.24
C THR A 141 -12.56 5.93 -11.89
N ALA A 142 -11.62 6.41 -12.70
CA ALA A 142 -10.23 6.49 -12.30
C ALA A 142 -10.03 7.57 -11.24
N THR A 143 -9.15 7.31 -10.30
CA THR A 143 -8.76 8.22 -9.21
C THR A 143 -7.24 8.34 -9.16
N THR A 144 -6.71 9.26 -8.38
CA THR A 144 -5.26 9.41 -8.18
C THR A 144 -4.64 8.31 -7.30
N GLY A 145 -5.48 7.43 -6.76
CA GLY A 145 -5.11 6.29 -5.93
C GLY A 145 -6.28 5.82 -5.08
N SER A 146 -6.10 4.69 -4.38
CA SER A 146 -7.15 4.13 -3.51
C SER A 146 -7.63 5.10 -2.42
N SER A 147 -6.80 6.02 -1.95
CA SER A 147 -7.24 7.00 -0.94
C SER A 147 -8.40 7.87 -1.44
N GLU A 148 -8.33 8.38 -2.66
CA GLU A 148 -9.45 9.11 -3.28
C GLU A 148 -10.64 8.19 -3.54
N ALA A 149 -10.39 6.97 -4.02
CA ALA A 149 -11.41 5.98 -4.28
C ALA A 149 -12.22 5.61 -3.02
N ILE A 150 -11.54 5.40 -1.89
CA ILE A 150 -12.15 5.14 -0.57
C ILE A 150 -13.00 6.33 -0.12
N MET A 151 -12.49 7.56 -0.28
CA MET A 151 -13.22 8.77 0.09
C MET A 151 -14.52 8.91 -0.71
N LEU A 152 -14.48 8.64 -2.01
CA LEU A 152 -15.68 8.66 -2.87
C LEU A 152 -16.69 7.58 -2.47
N ALA A 153 -16.22 6.35 -2.21
CA ALA A 153 -17.08 5.25 -1.78
C ALA A 153 -17.73 5.51 -0.42
N GLY A 154 -16.95 5.97 0.55
CA GLY A 154 -17.44 6.34 1.86
C GLY A 154 -18.45 7.51 1.82
N LEU A 155 -18.18 8.52 0.98
CA LEU A 155 -19.14 9.61 0.73
C LEU A 155 -20.45 9.10 0.13
N ALA A 156 -20.40 8.16 -0.81
CA ALA A 156 -21.59 7.56 -1.39
C ALA A 156 -22.41 6.84 -0.32
N LEU A 157 -21.78 6.05 0.56
CA LEU A 157 -22.45 5.40 1.69
C LEU A 157 -23.07 6.44 2.64
N LYS A 158 -22.32 7.48 3.04
CA LYS A 158 -22.81 8.56 3.92
C LYS A 158 -24.02 9.27 3.31
N LYS A 159 -23.95 9.65 2.05
CA LYS A 159 -25.04 10.40 1.38
C LYS A 159 -26.29 9.55 1.19
N ARG A 160 -26.16 8.27 0.85
CA ARG A 160 -27.30 7.33 0.77
C ARG A 160 -27.98 7.15 2.13
N TRP A 161 -27.18 6.96 3.18
CA TRP A 161 -27.69 6.88 4.55
C TRP A 161 -28.42 8.18 4.93
N GLN A 162 -27.84 9.35 4.64
CA GLN A 162 -28.49 10.64 4.89
C GLN A 162 -29.82 10.80 4.13
N GLU A 163 -29.87 10.41 2.85
CA GLU A 163 -31.09 10.45 2.04
C GLU A 163 -32.19 9.54 2.61
N LYS A 164 -31.84 8.31 3.01
CA LYS A 164 -32.76 7.36 3.66
C LYS A 164 -33.32 7.94 4.96
N ARG A 165 -32.44 8.44 5.84
CA ARG A 165 -32.86 9.04 7.13
C ARG A 165 -33.75 10.26 6.96
N LYS A 166 -33.44 11.15 6.01
CA LYS A 166 -34.29 12.30 5.69
C LYS A 166 -35.68 11.90 5.21
N LYS A 167 -35.78 10.87 4.35
CA LYS A 167 -37.10 10.33 3.91
C LYS A 167 -37.90 9.74 5.06
N GLU A 168 -37.23 9.21 6.07
CA GLU A 168 -37.85 8.68 7.28
C GLU A 168 -38.13 9.74 8.37
N GLY A 169 -37.73 11.01 8.14
CA GLY A 169 -37.85 12.09 9.13
C GLY A 169 -36.91 11.96 10.34
N LYS A 170 -35.82 11.21 10.19
CA LYS A 170 -34.82 10.95 11.23
C LYS A 170 -33.61 11.86 11.11
N SER A 171 -32.87 12.05 12.23
CA SER A 171 -31.62 12.81 12.24
C SER A 171 -30.58 12.19 11.31
N THR A 172 -29.75 13.03 10.71
CA THR A 172 -28.59 12.66 9.87
C THR A 172 -27.25 12.99 10.52
N GLU A 173 -27.27 13.26 11.83
CA GLU A 173 -26.09 13.56 12.63
C GLU A 173 -25.45 12.27 13.16
N ASN A 174 -24.17 12.38 13.52
CA ASN A 174 -23.37 11.32 14.12
C ASN A 174 -23.31 10.01 13.31
N PRO A 175 -23.06 10.05 11.98
CA PRO A 175 -22.83 8.85 11.20
C PRO A 175 -21.59 8.11 11.69
N ASN A 176 -21.63 6.78 11.67
CA ASN A 176 -20.46 5.96 11.96
C ASN A 176 -20.22 4.92 10.86
N ILE A 177 -18.97 4.44 10.78
CA ILE A 177 -18.56 3.38 9.87
C ILE A 177 -17.69 2.38 10.58
N LEU A 178 -17.88 1.09 10.29
CA LEU A 178 -17.06 0.03 10.87
C LEU A 178 -15.82 -0.22 9.99
N MET A 179 -14.70 -0.50 10.63
CA MET A 179 -13.47 -0.98 9.97
C MET A 179 -12.59 -1.69 11.00
N ALA A 180 -11.70 -2.56 10.56
CA ALA A 180 -10.73 -3.21 11.43
C ALA A 180 -9.69 -2.22 11.99
N THR A 181 -9.11 -2.50 13.15
CA THR A 181 -7.97 -1.73 13.68
C THR A 181 -6.74 -1.81 12.78
N CYS A 182 -6.65 -2.80 11.89
CA CYS A 182 -5.61 -2.89 10.85
C CYS A 182 -5.93 -2.07 9.59
N ALA A 183 -6.97 -1.23 9.61
CA ALA A 183 -7.31 -0.36 8.50
C ALA A 183 -6.15 0.56 8.12
N GLN A 184 -5.95 0.71 6.83
CA GLN A 184 -4.96 1.64 6.30
C GLN A 184 -5.42 3.08 6.55
N VAL A 185 -4.48 4.00 6.79
CA VAL A 185 -4.76 5.40 7.15
C VAL A 185 -5.75 6.13 6.22
N ALA A 186 -5.92 5.70 4.97
CA ALA A 186 -6.88 6.29 4.05
C ALA A 186 -8.33 6.13 4.52
N LEU A 187 -8.65 5.00 5.18
CA LEU A 187 -9.98 4.74 5.74
C LEU A 187 -10.23 5.62 6.96
N GLU A 188 -9.22 5.77 7.82
CA GLU A 188 -9.29 6.70 8.98
C GLU A 188 -9.41 8.16 8.51
N LYS A 189 -8.65 8.55 7.45
CA LYS A 189 -8.77 9.89 6.85
C LYS A 189 -10.16 10.17 6.31
N PHE A 190 -10.81 9.19 5.67
CA PHE A 190 -12.20 9.33 5.26
C PHE A 190 -13.07 9.72 6.46
N ALA A 191 -12.98 8.96 7.56
CA ALA A 191 -13.78 9.20 8.75
C ALA A 191 -13.56 10.61 9.31
N VAL A 192 -12.30 11.01 9.49
CA VAL A 192 -11.92 12.33 10.02
C VAL A 192 -12.32 13.47 9.08
N TYR A 193 -12.04 13.36 7.77
CA TYR A 193 -12.27 14.46 6.83
C TYR A 193 -13.75 14.70 6.50
N PHE A 194 -14.58 13.69 6.67
CA PHE A 194 -16.00 13.76 6.35
C PHE A 194 -16.91 13.61 7.58
N ASP A 195 -16.40 13.86 8.78
CA ASP A 195 -17.18 13.85 10.03
C ASP A 195 -18.00 12.57 10.19
N VAL A 196 -17.31 11.41 10.14
CA VAL A 196 -17.86 10.08 10.37
C VAL A 196 -17.10 9.46 11.54
N GLU A 197 -17.79 8.96 12.54
CA GLU A 197 -17.18 8.19 13.62
C GLU A 197 -16.59 6.89 13.06
N ASN A 198 -15.29 6.64 13.25
CA ASN A 198 -14.69 5.35 12.90
C ASN A 198 -14.82 4.37 14.07
N ARG A 199 -15.67 3.37 13.91
CA ARG A 199 -15.79 2.26 14.86
C ARG A 199 -14.79 1.18 14.51
N LEU A 200 -13.72 1.14 15.29
CA LEU A 200 -12.63 0.20 15.09
C LEU A 200 -12.96 -1.15 15.72
N ILE A 201 -13.04 -2.17 14.88
CA ILE A 201 -13.20 -3.56 15.32
C ILE A 201 -11.80 -4.14 15.56
N PRO A 202 -11.54 -4.73 16.72
CA PRO A 202 -10.22 -5.24 17.05
C PRO A 202 -9.78 -6.37 16.12
N ILE A 203 -8.47 -6.52 15.98
CA ILE A 203 -7.83 -7.70 15.40
C ILE A 203 -7.13 -8.47 16.52
N ASN A 204 -7.00 -9.78 16.38
CA ASN A 204 -6.32 -10.62 17.35
C ASN A 204 -5.69 -11.85 16.68
N GLU A 205 -4.94 -12.63 17.45
CA GLU A 205 -4.29 -13.84 16.95
C GLU A 205 -5.31 -14.89 16.50
N SER A 206 -6.44 -15.03 17.23
CA SER A 206 -7.50 -15.99 16.88
C SER A 206 -8.28 -15.61 15.62
N SER A 207 -8.34 -14.32 15.26
CA SER A 207 -8.88 -13.85 13.98
C SER A 207 -7.84 -13.85 12.85
N GLY A 208 -6.62 -14.33 13.07
CA GLY A 208 -5.52 -14.29 12.10
C GLY A 208 -5.04 -12.88 11.79
N HIS A 209 -5.09 -11.98 12.76
CA HIS A 209 -4.76 -10.55 12.62
C HIS A 209 -5.65 -9.81 11.60
N LEU A 210 -6.88 -10.28 11.44
CA LEU A 210 -7.95 -9.67 10.65
C LEU A 210 -9.06 -9.17 11.57
N ILE A 211 -10.08 -8.52 11.00
CA ILE A 211 -11.27 -8.08 11.73
C ILE A 211 -11.88 -9.22 12.56
N ASP A 212 -12.13 -8.99 13.84
CA ASP A 212 -12.87 -9.94 14.68
C ASP A 212 -14.35 -9.90 14.34
N THR A 213 -14.79 -10.86 13.51
CA THR A 213 -16.16 -10.93 13.00
C THR A 213 -17.20 -11.06 14.10
N THR A 214 -16.83 -11.62 15.27
CA THR A 214 -17.72 -11.77 16.44
C THR A 214 -18.14 -10.44 17.04
N LYS A 215 -17.37 -9.38 16.78
CA LYS A 215 -17.60 -8.03 17.32
C LYS A 215 -18.46 -7.13 16.43
N ILE A 216 -18.79 -7.56 15.21
CA ILE A 216 -19.50 -6.72 14.24
C ILE A 216 -20.91 -6.37 14.73
N LYS A 217 -21.70 -7.36 15.17
CA LYS A 217 -23.11 -7.15 15.56
C LYS A 217 -23.30 -6.14 16.71
N GLU A 218 -22.41 -6.11 17.67
CA GLU A 218 -22.49 -5.21 18.83
C GLU A 218 -22.11 -3.77 18.48
N ASN A 219 -21.35 -3.57 17.39
CA ASN A 219 -20.88 -2.25 16.95
C ASN A 219 -21.78 -1.62 15.86
N VAL A 220 -22.86 -2.29 15.44
CA VAL A 220 -23.82 -1.78 14.44
C VAL A 220 -25.02 -1.16 15.13
N ASP A 221 -25.37 0.07 14.73
CA ASP A 221 -26.59 0.78 15.11
C ASP A 221 -27.23 1.50 13.90
N GLU A 222 -28.29 2.30 14.15
CA GLU A 222 -29.01 3.04 13.12
C GLU A 222 -28.21 4.18 12.47
N ASN A 223 -27.09 4.58 13.05
CA ASN A 223 -26.19 5.60 12.52
C ASN A 223 -25.06 4.99 11.68
N THR A 224 -24.99 3.67 11.60
CA THR A 224 -23.98 2.97 10.80
C THR A 224 -24.27 3.12 9.31
N ILE A 225 -23.37 3.79 8.59
CA ILE A 225 -23.49 4.05 7.15
C ILE A 225 -23.01 2.88 6.28
N GLY A 226 -22.18 2.00 6.83
CA GLY A 226 -21.58 0.86 6.15
C GLY A 226 -20.41 0.28 6.91
N ILE A 227 -19.75 -0.69 6.28
CA ILE A 227 -18.51 -1.29 6.76
C ILE A 227 -17.46 -1.30 5.64
N PHE A 228 -16.23 -0.93 5.96
CA PHE A 228 -15.06 -1.15 5.12
C PHE A 228 -14.47 -2.53 5.41
N VAL A 229 -14.33 -3.36 4.39
CA VAL A 229 -13.76 -4.70 4.48
C VAL A 229 -12.52 -4.77 3.60
N ILE A 230 -11.39 -5.23 4.15
CA ILE A 230 -10.09 -5.13 3.51
C ILE A 230 -9.73 -6.46 2.83
N VAL A 231 -9.59 -6.43 1.51
CA VAL A 231 -9.03 -7.55 0.74
C VAL A 231 -7.56 -7.29 0.46
N GLY A 232 -6.73 -7.77 1.38
CA GLY A 232 -5.27 -7.58 1.38
C GLY A 232 -4.76 -6.61 2.44
N SER A 233 -4.72 -7.08 3.69
CA SER A 233 -4.16 -6.34 4.82
C SER A 233 -2.72 -5.87 4.55
N THR A 234 -2.42 -4.63 4.89
CA THR A 234 -1.07 -4.08 4.76
C THR A 234 -0.08 -4.68 5.76
N PHE A 235 -0.57 -5.33 6.80
CA PHE A 235 0.25 -5.96 7.84
C PHE A 235 0.68 -7.37 7.46
N THR A 236 -0.28 -8.27 7.24
CA THR A 236 -0.02 -9.70 7.01
C THR A 236 -0.26 -10.14 5.57
N GLY A 237 -0.93 -9.32 4.76
CA GLY A 237 -1.36 -9.67 3.40
C GLY A 237 -2.66 -10.48 3.35
N ALA A 238 -3.21 -10.91 4.47
CA ALA A 238 -4.40 -11.73 4.53
C ALA A 238 -5.65 -10.97 4.05
N PHE A 239 -6.66 -11.71 3.58
CA PHE A 239 -7.94 -11.17 3.10
C PHE A 239 -8.99 -11.29 4.20
N GLU A 240 -9.69 -10.22 4.52
CA GLU A 240 -10.83 -10.26 5.42
C GLU A 240 -11.98 -11.07 4.81
N PRO A 241 -12.76 -11.80 5.64
CA PRO A 241 -13.76 -12.76 5.16
C PRO A 241 -15.06 -12.06 4.74
N VAL A 242 -15.08 -11.45 3.53
CA VAL A 242 -16.21 -10.64 3.03
C VAL A 242 -17.54 -11.41 3.02
N ASP A 243 -17.53 -12.71 2.62
CA ASP A 243 -18.73 -13.56 2.59
C ASP A 243 -19.27 -13.84 4.00
N GLU A 244 -18.38 -14.05 4.98
CA GLU A 244 -18.78 -14.25 6.39
C GLU A 244 -19.38 -12.97 6.98
N ILE A 245 -18.70 -11.83 6.75
CA ILE A 245 -19.18 -10.51 7.18
C ILE A 245 -20.55 -10.22 6.58
N SER A 246 -20.76 -10.52 5.29
CA SER A 246 -22.06 -10.35 4.63
C SER A 246 -23.16 -11.16 5.33
N LYS A 247 -22.90 -12.41 5.70
CA LYS A 247 -23.87 -13.26 6.42
C LYS A 247 -24.19 -12.71 7.81
N ILE A 248 -23.21 -12.21 8.52
CA ILE A 248 -23.42 -11.54 9.83
C ILE A 248 -24.31 -10.31 9.66
N LEU A 249 -24.10 -9.52 8.62
CA LEU A 249 -24.95 -8.36 8.31
C LEU A 249 -26.36 -8.75 7.87
N ASP A 250 -26.55 -9.93 7.22
CA ASP A 250 -27.89 -10.49 6.96
C ASP A 250 -28.64 -10.82 8.25
N GLU A 251 -27.93 -11.32 9.26
CA GLU A 251 -28.51 -11.55 10.58
C GLU A 251 -28.83 -10.24 11.30
N VAL A 252 -27.95 -9.22 11.22
CA VAL A 252 -28.22 -7.87 11.76
C VAL A 252 -29.48 -7.26 11.13
N GLU A 253 -29.66 -7.40 9.82
CA GLU A 253 -30.86 -6.89 9.15
C GLU A 253 -32.14 -7.60 9.63
N LYS A 254 -32.09 -8.93 9.78
CA LYS A 254 -33.21 -9.70 10.31
C LYS A 254 -33.55 -9.36 11.76
N GLU A 255 -32.54 -9.15 12.60
CA GLU A 255 -32.72 -8.90 14.04
C GLU A 255 -33.03 -7.44 14.37
N LYS A 256 -32.38 -6.49 13.68
CA LYS A 256 -32.44 -5.05 13.99
C LYS A 256 -33.12 -4.20 12.90
N GLY A 257 -33.43 -4.77 11.72
CA GLY A 257 -33.95 -4.02 10.57
C GLY A 257 -32.95 -3.06 9.93
N LEU A 258 -31.64 -3.27 10.15
CA LEU A 258 -30.57 -2.40 9.68
C LEU A 258 -29.88 -3.02 8.45
N ASP A 259 -30.12 -2.44 7.28
CA ASP A 259 -29.44 -2.81 6.03
C ASP A 259 -28.08 -2.10 5.95
N ILE A 260 -27.03 -2.80 6.36
CA ILE A 260 -25.66 -2.30 6.33
C ILE A 260 -24.95 -2.85 5.10
N ARG A 261 -24.38 -1.95 4.30
CA ARG A 261 -23.71 -2.29 3.03
C ARG A 261 -22.20 -2.33 3.20
N ILE A 262 -21.53 -3.06 2.30
CA ILE A 262 -20.09 -3.29 2.32
C ILE A 262 -19.42 -2.48 1.20
N HIS A 263 -18.36 -1.76 1.56
CA HIS A 263 -17.33 -1.33 0.62
C HIS A 263 -16.10 -2.19 0.80
N VAL A 264 -15.59 -2.77 -0.28
CA VAL A 264 -14.37 -3.58 -0.26
C VAL A 264 -13.17 -2.69 -0.59
N ASP A 265 -12.30 -2.49 0.40
CA ASP A 265 -10.98 -1.93 0.14
C ASP A 265 -10.06 -3.02 -0.41
N GLY A 266 -10.01 -3.11 -1.72
CA GLY A 266 -9.15 -3.99 -2.47
C GLY A 266 -7.92 -3.28 -3.04
N ALA A 267 -7.40 -2.25 -2.36
CA ALA A 267 -6.27 -1.44 -2.84
C ALA A 267 -5.13 -2.27 -3.43
N SER A 268 -4.86 -3.42 -2.84
CA SER A 268 -3.89 -4.40 -3.34
C SER A 268 -4.55 -5.69 -3.83
N GLY A 269 -5.53 -6.20 -3.07
CA GLY A 269 -6.08 -7.54 -3.29
C GLY A 269 -7.05 -7.64 -4.44
N ALA A 270 -7.74 -6.55 -4.84
CA ALA A 270 -8.71 -6.61 -5.93
C ALA A 270 -8.09 -6.88 -7.32
N PHE A 271 -6.75 -6.77 -7.45
CA PHE A 271 -6.02 -7.32 -8.60
C PHE A 271 -5.53 -8.75 -8.34
N VAL A 272 -5.03 -9.06 -7.15
CA VAL A 272 -4.45 -10.39 -6.87
C VAL A 272 -5.54 -11.46 -6.76
N ALA A 273 -6.63 -11.17 -6.05
CA ALA A 273 -7.71 -12.14 -5.79
C ALA A 273 -8.31 -12.74 -7.07
N PRO A 274 -8.76 -11.96 -8.07
CA PRO A 274 -9.44 -12.55 -9.24
C PRO A 274 -8.50 -13.37 -10.15
N PHE A 275 -7.19 -13.13 -10.10
CA PHE A 275 -6.24 -13.85 -10.95
C PHE A 275 -5.59 -15.05 -10.24
N SER A 276 -5.40 -15.00 -8.92
CA SER A 276 -4.78 -16.09 -8.16
C SER A 276 -5.78 -16.97 -7.43
N PHE A 277 -6.97 -16.43 -7.12
CA PHE A 277 -8.04 -17.10 -6.38
C PHE A 277 -9.40 -16.83 -7.05
N PRO A 278 -9.59 -17.20 -8.33
CA PRO A 278 -10.73 -16.75 -9.15
C PRO A 278 -12.11 -17.14 -8.60
N ASN A 279 -12.17 -18.17 -7.77
CA ASN A 279 -13.43 -18.64 -7.18
C ASN A 279 -13.65 -18.15 -5.74
N LEU A 280 -12.80 -17.26 -5.23
CA LEU A 280 -12.93 -16.69 -3.89
C LEU A 280 -14.13 -15.74 -3.84
N LYS A 281 -14.95 -15.87 -2.79
CA LYS A 281 -16.12 -15.01 -2.56
C LYS A 281 -15.69 -13.73 -1.85
N TRP A 282 -15.61 -12.63 -2.57
CA TRP A 282 -15.17 -11.34 -1.99
C TRP A 282 -15.74 -10.10 -2.72
N ASP A 283 -16.27 -10.26 -3.93
CA ASP A 283 -16.58 -9.20 -4.87
C ASP A 283 -18.10 -8.99 -5.06
N PHE A 284 -18.51 -8.40 -6.18
CA PHE A 284 -19.90 -8.13 -6.50
C PHE A 284 -20.81 -9.37 -6.64
N SER A 285 -20.24 -10.58 -6.60
CA SER A 285 -21.02 -11.82 -6.45
C SER A 285 -21.74 -11.88 -5.09
N ILE A 286 -21.28 -11.11 -4.11
CA ILE A 286 -21.93 -10.94 -2.81
C ILE A 286 -22.90 -9.76 -2.88
N ASP A 287 -24.16 -9.98 -2.51
CA ASP A 287 -25.20 -8.96 -2.68
C ASP A 287 -24.90 -7.66 -1.92
N ARG A 288 -24.38 -7.75 -0.69
CA ARG A 288 -24.09 -6.59 0.16
C ARG A 288 -22.89 -5.76 -0.26
N VAL A 289 -22.08 -6.23 -1.20
CA VAL A 289 -20.94 -5.46 -1.73
C VAL A 289 -21.48 -4.43 -2.72
N ASP A 290 -21.48 -3.16 -2.30
CA ASP A 290 -21.98 -2.03 -3.09
C ASP A 290 -20.89 -1.39 -3.95
N SER A 291 -19.64 -1.39 -3.45
CA SER A 291 -18.52 -0.77 -4.15
C SER A 291 -17.17 -1.44 -3.82
N ILE A 292 -16.27 -1.35 -4.75
CA ILE A 292 -14.90 -1.90 -4.64
C ILE A 292 -13.92 -0.83 -5.12
N ASN A 293 -12.82 -0.64 -4.41
CA ASN A 293 -11.68 0.14 -4.91
C ASN A 293 -10.45 -0.71 -5.13
N THR A 294 -9.56 -0.23 -5.98
CA THR A 294 -8.20 -0.78 -6.13
C THR A 294 -7.19 0.28 -6.54
N SER A 295 -5.91 0.01 -6.32
CA SER A 295 -4.81 0.84 -6.84
C SER A 295 -4.22 0.23 -8.10
N GLY A 296 -4.40 0.89 -9.25
CA GLY A 296 -3.77 0.50 -10.50
C GLY A 296 -2.24 0.52 -10.39
N HIS A 297 -1.70 1.45 -9.60
CA HIS A 297 -0.27 1.62 -9.39
C HIS A 297 0.37 0.63 -8.39
N LYS A 298 -0.41 -0.31 -7.81
CA LYS A 298 0.11 -1.42 -7.00
C LYS A 298 0.17 -2.69 -7.88
N PHE A 299 -0.70 -3.64 -7.63
CA PHE A 299 -0.77 -4.88 -8.42
C PHE A 299 -1.47 -4.72 -9.79
N GLY A 300 -2.05 -3.55 -10.10
CA GLY A 300 -2.42 -3.20 -11.48
C GLY A 300 -1.23 -2.91 -12.39
N MET A 301 -0.02 -2.77 -11.80
CA MET A 301 1.27 -2.70 -12.48
C MET A 301 1.47 -1.45 -13.35
N THR A 302 0.77 -0.35 -13.03
CA THR A 302 1.00 0.96 -13.65
C THR A 302 2.00 1.81 -12.85
N SER A 303 2.37 2.98 -13.38
CA SER A 303 3.07 4.02 -12.61
C SER A 303 2.19 4.58 -11.49
N VAL A 304 2.81 5.24 -10.50
CA VAL A 304 2.11 5.95 -9.43
C VAL A 304 1.08 6.95 -10.00
N GLY A 305 -0.04 7.12 -9.29
CA GLY A 305 -1.05 8.11 -9.63
C GLY A 305 -2.34 7.52 -10.21
N LEU A 306 -2.60 6.22 -10.02
CA LEU A 306 -3.83 5.58 -10.48
C LEU A 306 -4.48 4.72 -9.40
N GLY A 307 -5.76 4.96 -9.18
CA GLY A 307 -6.70 4.09 -8.48
C GLY A 307 -8.00 3.97 -9.25
N TRP A 308 -8.84 3.07 -8.80
CA TRP A 308 -10.17 2.82 -9.36
C TRP A 308 -11.18 2.68 -8.24
N VAL A 309 -12.38 3.22 -8.44
CA VAL A 309 -13.56 2.90 -7.66
C VAL A 309 -14.69 2.51 -8.59
N ILE A 310 -15.38 1.43 -8.25
CA ILE A 310 -16.52 0.92 -9.01
C ILE A 310 -17.66 0.65 -8.05
N TRP A 311 -18.85 1.12 -8.38
CA TRP A 311 -20.11 0.80 -7.74
C TRP A 311 -20.84 -0.27 -8.56
N LYS A 312 -21.44 -1.22 -7.87
CA LYS A 312 -22.16 -2.36 -8.45
C LYS A 312 -23.26 -1.92 -9.40
N HIS A 313 -23.97 -0.85 -9.04
CA HIS A 313 -25.05 -0.23 -9.81
C HIS A 313 -24.89 1.30 -9.78
N GLU A 314 -25.39 1.97 -10.80
CA GLU A 314 -25.34 3.42 -10.94
C GLU A 314 -26.04 4.16 -9.79
N GLU A 315 -27.16 3.61 -9.27
CA GLU A 315 -27.95 4.20 -8.19
C GLU A 315 -27.21 4.25 -6.85
N LEU A 316 -26.11 3.48 -6.72
CA LEU A 316 -25.30 3.45 -5.52
C LEU A 316 -24.42 4.70 -5.37
N LEU A 317 -24.26 5.49 -6.43
CA LEU A 317 -23.67 6.84 -6.37
C LEU A 317 -24.78 7.89 -6.42
N PRO A 318 -25.13 8.54 -5.29
CA PRO A 318 -26.17 9.55 -5.22
C PRO A 318 -25.98 10.70 -6.21
N LYS A 319 -27.08 11.18 -6.80
CA LYS A 319 -27.06 12.29 -7.77
C LYS A 319 -26.41 13.56 -7.22
N GLN A 320 -26.53 13.83 -5.92
CA GLN A 320 -25.89 15.00 -5.27
C GLN A 320 -24.36 14.97 -5.27
N LEU A 321 -23.73 13.83 -5.59
CA LEU A 321 -22.28 13.70 -5.77
C LEU A 321 -21.85 13.78 -7.24
N ARG A 322 -22.79 13.94 -8.16
CA ARG A 322 -22.55 14.09 -9.60
C ARG A 322 -22.71 15.55 -9.98
N PHE A 323 -21.74 16.10 -10.65
CA PHE A 323 -21.72 17.50 -11.05
C PHE A 323 -21.75 17.57 -12.57
N SER A 324 -22.75 18.29 -13.12
CA SER A 324 -22.80 18.56 -14.55
C SER A 324 -21.91 19.76 -14.89
N LEU A 325 -21.11 19.63 -15.92
CA LEU A 325 -20.20 20.65 -16.41
C LEU A 325 -20.60 21.07 -17.82
N ASP A 326 -21.00 22.32 -18.00
CA ASP A 326 -21.52 22.83 -19.27
C ASP A 326 -20.49 23.67 -20.05
N TYR A 327 -19.34 23.99 -19.45
CA TYR A 327 -18.39 24.97 -20.00
C TYR A 327 -17.31 24.37 -20.90
N LEU A 328 -17.25 23.04 -21.02
CA LEU A 328 -16.29 22.32 -21.88
C LEU A 328 -16.90 21.83 -23.21
N GLY A 329 -17.96 22.47 -23.70
CA GLY A 329 -18.56 22.17 -25.02
C GLY A 329 -19.66 21.11 -25.03
N GLY A 330 -19.96 20.45 -23.91
CA GLY A 330 -21.02 19.45 -23.72
C GLY A 330 -21.51 19.39 -22.29
N VAL A 331 -22.61 18.68 -22.04
CA VAL A 331 -23.07 18.38 -20.67
C VAL A 331 -22.36 17.13 -20.22
N GLU A 332 -21.43 17.27 -19.29
CA GLU A 332 -20.64 16.16 -18.76
C GLU A 332 -20.89 15.98 -17.26
N GLU A 333 -20.93 14.74 -16.82
CA GLU A 333 -21.00 14.43 -15.39
C GLU A 333 -19.59 14.09 -14.85
N THR A 334 -19.20 14.77 -13.77
CA THR A 334 -17.99 14.44 -13.01
C THR A 334 -18.34 14.18 -11.55
N PHE A 335 -17.65 13.26 -10.90
CA PHE A 335 -17.82 12.94 -9.49
C PHE A 335 -16.50 12.62 -8.76
N GLY A 336 -15.35 12.82 -9.41
CA GLY A 336 -14.04 12.74 -8.77
C GLY A 336 -13.84 13.85 -7.72
N LEU A 337 -13.05 13.59 -6.67
CA LEU A 337 -12.65 14.64 -5.72
C LEU A 337 -11.67 15.62 -6.35
N ASN A 338 -10.80 15.12 -7.21
CA ASN A 338 -9.87 15.92 -7.98
C ASN A 338 -10.46 16.22 -9.36
N PHE A 339 -10.31 17.44 -9.83
CA PHE A 339 -10.75 17.83 -11.17
C PHE A 339 -9.66 17.45 -12.20
N SER A 340 -8.68 18.31 -12.43
CA SER A 340 -7.57 18.02 -13.35
C SER A 340 -6.65 16.95 -12.76
N ARG A 341 -6.38 15.90 -13.55
CA ARG A 341 -5.52 14.79 -13.16
C ARG A 341 -4.88 14.13 -14.37
N PRO A 342 -3.69 13.51 -14.25
CA PRO A 342 -2.99 12.92 -15.39
C PRO A 342 -3.78 11.77 -16.00
N GLY A 343 -3.89 11.77 -17.32
CA GLY A 343 -4.58 10.72 -18.09
C GLY A 343 -3.69 9.54 -18.46
N PHE A 344 -2.36 9.74 -18.57
CA PHE A 344 -1.46 8.67 -19.01
C PHE A 344 -1.49 7.40 -18.13
N PRO A 345 -1.71 7.43 -16.79
CA PRO A 345 -1.76 6.20 -16.02
C PRO A 345 -2.94 5.30 -16.41
N VAL A 346 -4.06 5.90 -16.86
CA VAL A 346 -5.22 5.15 -17.39
C VAL A 346 -4.85 4.42 -18.66
N ILE A 347 -4.07 5.08 -19.55
CA ILE A 347 -3.56 4.48 -20.78
C ILE A 347 -2.64 3.29 -20.47
N LEU A 348 -1.76 3.43 -19.45
CA LEU A 348 -0.89 2.34 -19.01
C LEU A 348 -1.68 1.15 -18.43
N GLN A 349 -2.78 1.42 -17.72
CA GLN A 349 -3.64 0.35 -17.20
C GLN A 349 -4.31 -0.42 -18.34
N TYR A 350 -4.83 0.29 -19.33
CA TYR A 350 -5.43 -0.33 -20.51
C TYR A 350 -4.41 -1.15 -21.30
N TYR A 351 -3.20 -0.60 -21.50
CA TYR A 351 -2.08 -1.32 -22.10
C TYR A 351 -1.80 -2.63 -21.35
N ASN A 352 -1.71 -2.59 -20.02
CA ASN A 352 -1.48 -3.79 -19.22
C ASN A 352 -2.62 -4.81 -19.35
N PHE A 353 -3.87 -4.37 -19.38
CA PHE A 353 -5.00 -5.27 -19.56
C PHE A 353 -4.94 -6.01 -20.91
N LEU A 354 -4.57 -5.31 -21.98
CA LEU A 354 -4.50 -5.89 -23.30
C LEU A 354 -3.27 -6.77 -23.53
N THR A 355 -2.11 -6.35 -23.00
CA THR A 355 -0.84 -7.09 -23.19
C THR A 355 -0.71 -8.31 -22.30
N LEU A 356 -1.10 -8.21 -21.05
CA LEU A 356 -0.99 -9.32 -20.10
C LEU A 356 -2.19 -10.27 -20.22
N GLY A 357 -3.39 -9.71 -20.36
CA GLY A 357 -4.61 -10.49 -20.28
C GLY A 357 -4.73 -11.22 -18.94
N LYS A 358 -5.74 -12.05 -18.77
CA LYS A 358 -5.94 -12.83 -17.52
C LYS A 358 -4.76 -13.76 -17.23
N THR A 359 -4.24 -14.43 -18.24
CA THR A 359 -3.16 -15.42 -18.08
C THR A 359 -1.82 -14.78 -17.73
N GLY A 360 -1.52 -13.61 -18.25
CA GLY A 360 -0.30 -12.87 -17.91
C GLY A 360 -0.30 -12.38 -16.46
N TYR A 361 -1.40 -11.76 -16.02
CA TYR A 361 -1.56 -11.37 -14.61
C TYR A 361 -1.46 -12.57 -13.66
N ALA A 362 -2.19 -13.66 -13.96
CA ALA A 362 -2.13 -14.88 -13.16
C ALA A 362 -0.70 -15.42 -13.05
N LYS A 363 0.02 -15.54 -14.16
CA LYS A 363 1.41 -16.04 -14.18
C LYS A 363 2.34 -15.18 -13.33
N ILE A 364 2.18 -13.85 -13.38
CA ILE A 364 2.99 -12.92 -12.59
C ILE A 364 2.70 -13.10 -11.10
N PHE A 365 1.42 -13.12 -10.71
CA PHE A 365 1.05 -13.26 -9.30
C PHE A 365 1.35 -14.64 -8.73
N ASP A 366 1.25 -15.70 -9.53
CA ASP A 366 1.69 -17.04 -9.15
C ASP A 366 3.19 -17.09 -8.85
N GLY A 367 3.99 -16.39 -9.67
CA GLY A 367 5.42 -16.21 -9.40
C GLY A 367 5.68 -15.45 -8.09
N CYS A 368 4.96 -14.35 -7.86
CA CYS A 368 5.07 -13.56 -6.63
C CYS A 368 4.67 -14.38 -5.39
N LEU A 369 3.54 -15.10 -5.44
CA LEU A 369 3.07 -15.95 -4.35
C LEU A 369 4.02 -17.13 -4.09
N SER A 370 4.56 -17.74 -5.15
CA SER A 370 5.54 -18.82 -5.02
C SER A 370 6.82 -18.32 -4.32
N ASN A 371 7.34 -17.17 -4.72
CA ASN A 371 8.51 -16.56 -4.10
C ASN A 371 8.24 -16.16 -2.64
N ALA A 372 7.04 -15.67 -2.35
CA ALA A 372 6.64 -15.33 -0.98
C ALA A 372 6.56 -16.59 -0.09
N ARG A 373 6.01 -17.69 -0.60
CA ARG A 373 5.98 -18.99 0.11
C ARG A 373 7.37 -19.56 0.33
N LEU A 374 8.26 -19.46 -0.66
CA LEU A 374 9.66 -19.85 -0.50
C LEU A 374 10.35 -19.04 0.59
N LEU A 375 10.14 -17.73 0.65
CA LEU A 375 10.68 -16.88 1.71
C LEU A 375 10.12 -17.30 3.08
N SER A 376 8.80 -17.52 3.19
CA SER A 376 8.18 -17.96 4.44
C SER A 376 8.76 -19.30 4.93
N ASP A 377 8.85 -20.29 4.05
CA ASP A 377 9.40 -21.61 4.36
C ASP A 377 10.87 -21.53 4.80
N TYR A 378 11.65 -20.71 4.11
CA TYR A 378 13.03 -20.44 4.48
C TYR A 378 13.14 -19.85 5.89
N LEU A 379 12.41 -18.78 6.18
CA LEU A 379 12.44 -18.09 7.48
C LEU A 379 12.06 -19.05 8.62
N ILE A 380 11.02 -19.85 8.44
CA ILE A 380 10.57 -20.86 9.42
C ILE A 380 11.67 -21.91 9.66
N LYS A 381 12.30 -22.43 8.59
CA LYS A 381 13.34 -23.45 8.68
C LYS A 381 14.61 -22.98 9.41
N THR A 382 14.92 -21.68 9.39
CA THR A 382 16.05 -21.13 10.13
C THR A 382 15.85 -21.20 11.65
N LYS A 383 14.60 -21.30 12.13
CA LYS A 383 14.19 -21.21 13.54
C LYS A 383 14.50 -19.89 14.24
N TYR A 384 15.14 -18.95 13.54
CA TYR A 384 15.38 -17.59 14.05
C TYR A 384 14.12 -16.72 13.98
N PHE A 385 13.21 -17.07 13.07
CA PHE A 385 12.01 -16.29 12.78
C PHE A 385 10.74 -17.11 12.90
N GLU A 386 9.64 -16.45 13.20
CA GLU A 386 8.27 -16.93 13.07
C GLU A 386 7.52 -16.05 12.06
N VAL A 387 6.69 -16.66 11.22
CA VAL A 387 5.96 -15.99 10.14
C VAL A 387 4.49 -15.84 10.56
N LEU A 388 3.96 -14.60 10.42
CA LEU A 388 2.59 -14.27 10.76
C LEU A 388 1.66 -14.32 9.53
N SER A 389 2.21 -14.18 8.32
CA SER A 389 1.43 -14.34 7.07
C SER A 389 1.03 -15.79 6.88
N VAL A 390 -0.17 -16.01 6.33
CA VAL A 390 -0.78 -17.35 6.22
C VAL A 390 -0.72 -17.93 4.81
N ILE A 391 -0.20 -17.20 3.82
CA ILE A 391 -0.20 -17.60 2.40
C ILE A 391 0.58 -18.91 2.09
N HIS A 392 1.44 -19.35 3.01
CA HIS A 392 2.21 -20.59 2.93
C HIS A 392 1.48 -21.77 3.60
N GLU A 393 0.41 -21.49 4.35
CA GLU A 393 -0.35 -22.51 5.05
C GLU A 393 -1.31 -23.21 4.08
N PRO A 394 -1.33 -24.56 4.05
CA PRO A 394 -2.32 -25.29 3.28
C PRO A 394 -3.72 -25.03 3.86
N ILE A 395 -4.70 -24.95 2.96
CA ILE A 395 -6.11 -24.84 3.34
C ILE A 395 -6.74 -26.23 3.41
N SER A 396 -7.58 -26.47 4.40
CA SER A 396 -8.34 -27.71 4.49
C SER A 396 -9.45 -27.77 3.43
N GLU A 397 -9.89 -28.99 3.05
CA GLU A 397 -11.02 -29.13 2.12
C GLU A 397 -12.30 -28.50 2.64
N GLU A 398 -12.51 -28.51 3.94
CA GLU A 398 -13.69 -27.94 4.58
C GLU A 398 -13.68 -26.40 4.50
N GLU A 399 -12.55 -25.76 4.81
CA GLU A 399 -12.35 -24.31 4.66
C GLU A 399 -12.47 -23.90 3.20
N SER A 400 -11.85 -24.65 2.28
CA SER A 400 -11.91 -24.40 0.85
C SER A 400 -13.37 -24.39 0.34
N LYS A 401 -14.20 -25.33 0.75
CA LYS A 401 -15.64 -25.38 0.39
C LYS A 401 -16.43 -24.18 0.92
N LYS A 402 -16.01 -23.58 2.03
CA LYS A 402 -16.70 -22.40 2.61
C LYS A 402 -16.41 -21.12 1.83
N ILE A 403 -15.16 -20.90 1.41
CA ILE A 403 -14.72 -19.63 0.84
C ILE A 403 -14.75 -19.58 -0.69
N TYR A 404 -14.67 -20.73 -1.38
CA TYR A 404 -14.68 -20.77 -2.84
C TYR A 404 -16.06 -21.12 -3.41
N ILE A 405 -16.40 -20.49 -4.54
CA ILE A 405 -17.55 -20.86 -5.37
C ILE A 405 -17.15 -22.11 -6.18
N LYS A 406 -18.08 -23.05 -6.40
CA LYS A 406 -17.81 -24.17 -7.31
C LYS A 406 -17.57 -23.61 -8.73
N PRO A 407 -16.52 -24.03 -9.44
CA PRO A 407 -16.24 -23.56 -10.79
C PRO A 407 -17.44 -23.87 -11.71
N SER A 408 -17.89 -22.88 -12.48
CA SER A 408 -18.71 -23.15 -13.64
C SER A 408 -17.84 -23.76 -14.73
N HIS A 409 -18.34 -24.73 -15.48
CA HIS A 409 -17.58 -25.57 -16.43
C HIS A 409 -16.82 -24.84 -17.58
N HIS A 410 -16.74 -23.51 -17.58
CA HIS A 410 -16.17 -22.72 -18.68
C HIS A 410 -14.98 -21.84 -18.32
N ASP A 411 -14.52 -21.82 -17.06
CA ASP A 411 -13.37 -21.00 -16.68
C ASP A 411 -12.09 -21.84 -16.48
N LEU A 412 -11.04 -21.41 -17.11
CA LEU A 412 -9.60 -21.58 -16.99
C LEU A 412 -9.07 -22.42 -15.77
N SER A 413 -9.84 -23.39 -15.30
CA SER A 413 -9.71 -24.06 -14.01
C SER A 413 -8.41 -24.83 -13.81
N ASP A 414 -7.70 -25.20 -14.88
CA ASP A 414 -6.54 -26.09 -14.76
C ASP A 414 -5.23 -25.37 -14.43
N VAL A 415 -5.14 -24.06 -14.69
CA VAL A 415 -3.91 -23.30 -14.49
C VAL A 415 -3.75 -22.75 -13.07
N TRP A 416 -4.86 -22.56 -12.32
CA TRP A 416 -4.84 -21.84 -11.04
C TRP A 416 -5.12 -22.66 -9.79
N THR A 417 -5.17 -23.95 -9.90
CA THR A 417 -5.45 -24.87 -8.79
C THR A 417 -4.40 -24.89 -7.68
N ILE A 418 -3.17 -24.45 -7.96
CA ILE A 418 -2.08 -24.48 -6.96
C ILE A 418 -2.33 -23.47 -5.83
N ASN A 419 -2.72 -22.25 -6.15
CA ASN A 419 -2.95 -21.20 -5.14
C ASN A 419 -4.15 -21.53 -4.24
N GLN A 420 -5.17 -22.20 -4.77
CA GLN A 420 -6.34 -22.65 -4.01
C GLN A 420 -6.05 -23.74 -2.98
N LYS A 421 -4.86 -24.33 -3.01
CA LYS A 421 -4.40 -25.27 -1.98
C LYS A 421 -3.86 -24.58 -0.72
N PHE A 422 -3.71 -23.27 -0.77
CA PHE A 422 -3.20 -22.46 0.32
C PHE A 422 -4.24 -21.43 0.75
N LYS A 423 -4.08 -20.89 1.95
CA LYS A 423 -4.90 -19.76 2.41
C LYS A 423 -4.72 -18.56 1.48
N PRO A 424 -5.83 -17.88 1.09
CA PRO A 424 -5.75 -16.74 0.19
C PRO A 424 -5.11 -15.52 0.86
N GLY A 425 -4.36 -14.73 0.07
CA GLY A 425 -3.72 -13.51 0.53
C GLY A 425 -2.83 -12.88 -0.54
N LEU A 426 -2.27 -11.74 -0.21
CA LEU A 426 -1.26 -11.06 -1.01
C LEU A 426 0.09 -11.79 -0.92
N PRO A 427 0.98 -11.63 -1.89
CA PRO A 427 2.36 -12.09 -1.80
C PRO A 427 3.18 -11.23 -0.80
N VAL A 428 2.81 -11.32 0.47
CA VAL A 428 3.38 -10.57 1.59
C VAL A 428 3.85 -11.54 2.65
N VAL A 429 5.05 -11.33 3.15
CA VAL A 429 5.62 -12.11 4.24
C VAL A 429 5.85 -11.17 5.43
N ALA A 430 4.98 -11.26 6.42
CA ALA A 430 5.13 -10.63 7.72
C ALA A 430 5.75 -11.65 8.68
N PHE A 431 6.82 -11.27 9.33
CA PHE A 431 7.57 -12.16 10.22
C PHE A 431 8.20 -11.38 11.36
N ARG A 432 8.62 -12.06 12.39
CA ARG A 432 9.34 -11.49 13.52
C ARG A 432 10.40 -12.46 14.04
N PHE A 433 11.24 -12.02 14.94
CA PHE A 433 12.12 -12.94 15.64
C PHE A 433 11.29 -14.01 16.34
N SER A 434 11.72 -15.27 16.28
CA SER A 434 11.04 -16.38 16.96
C SER A 434 11.02 -16.19 18.47
N LYS A 435 10.06 -16.79 19.14
CA LYS A 435 10.00 -16.78 20.61
C LYS A 435 11.29 -17.33 21.23
N GLU A 436 11.85 -18.38 20.63
CA GLU A 436 13.12 -18.97 21.06
C GLU A 436 14.28 -17.96 20.96
N PHE A 437 14.41 -17.28 19.83
CA PHE A 437 15.44 -16.27 19.61
C PHE A 437 15.28 -15.10 20.59
N ARG A 438 14.08 -14.54 20.74
CA ARG A 438 13.79 -13.44 21.67
C ARG A 438 14.05 -13.81 23.14
N THR A 439 13.78 -15.06 23.50
CA THR A 439 14.08 -15.55 24.87
C THR A 439 15.57 -15.72 25.08
N LYS A 440 16.29 -16.20 24.07
CA LYS A 440 17.73 -16.40 24.14
C LYS A 440 18.53 -15.10 24.06
N TYR A 441 18.06 -14.13 23.26
CA TYR A 441 18.74 -12.86 22.99
C TYR A 441 17.80 -11.65 23.21
N PRO A 442 17.29 -11.42 24.43
CA PRO A 442 16.34 -10.35 24.70
C PRO A 442 16.92 -8.95 24.52
N GLU A 443 18.25 -8.81 24.54
CA GLU A 443 18.98 -7.57 24.31
C GLU A 443 19.08 -7.16 22.82
N VAL A 444 18.73 -8.04 21.87
CA VAL A 444 18.80 -7.77 20.44
C VAL A 444 17.47 -7.19 19.95
N PRO A 445 17.36 -5.87 19.72
CA PRO A 445 16.14 -5.28 19.17
C PRO A 445 15.96 -5.72 17.71
N GLN A 446 14.72 -6.03 17.31
CA GLN A 446 14.38 -6.44 15.94
C GLN A 446 14.68 -5.33 14.92
N GLU A 447 14.57 -4.06 15.31
CA GLU A 447 14.92 -2.91 14.49
C GLU A 447 16.38 -2.94 13.97
N LEU A 448 17.32 -3.53 14.72
CA LEU A 448 18.70 -3.68 14.26
C LEU A 448 18.80 -4.56 13.02
N PHE A 449 18.00 -5.61 12.93
CA PHE A 449 17.95 -6.48 11.76
C PHE A 449 17.51 -5.70 10.51
N SER A 450 16.44 -4.91 10.60
CA SER A 450 16.00 -4.01 9.53
C SER A 450 17.08 -3.00 9.12
N SER A 451 17.74 -2.39 10.11
CA SER A 451 18.81 -1.41 9.87
C SER A 451 20.03 -2.01 9.17
N LEU A 452 20.39 -3.26 9.50
CA LEU A 452 21.51 -3.96 8.85
C LEU A 452 21.15 -4.44 7.45
N LEU A 453 19.90 -4.89 7.20
CA LEU A 453 19.39 -5.15 5.85
C LEU A 453 19.46 -3.88 4.99
N ARG A 454 19.11 -2.71 5.56
CA ARG A 454 19.20 -1.43 4.86
C ARG A 454 20.63 -1.12 4.41
N LYS A 455 21.66 -1.47 5.19
CA LYS A 455 23.06 -1.34 4.79
C LYS A 455 23.44 -2.26 3.64
N ARG A 456 22.74 -3.38 3.46
CA ARG A 456 22.87 -4.29 2.31
C ARG A 456 22.03 -3.86 1.11
N GLY A 457 21.31 -2.73 1.23
CA GLY A 457 20.47 -2.14 0.20
C GLY A 457 18.98 -2.50 0.31
N PHE A 458 18.59 -3.53 1.06
CA PHE A 458 17.20 -3.94 1.20
C PHE A 458 16.45 -3.05 2.19
N ILE A 459 15.30 -2.52 1.78
CA ILE A 459 14.38 -1.78 2.65
C ILE A 459 13.31 -2.75 3.12
N VAL A 460 13.49 -3.28 4.33
CA VAL A 460 12.51 -4.12 5.03
C VAL A 460 12.06 -3.38 6.28
N PRO A 461 10.81 -2.90 6.35
CA PRO A 461 10.34 -2.11 7.48
C PRO A 461 10.18 -2.98 8.71
N ASN A 462 10.42 -2.38 9.89
CA ASN A 462 10.15 -2.94 11.20
C ASN A 462 9.18 -1.99 11.93
N TYR A 463 8.03 -2.49 12.39
CA TYR A 463 7.00 -1.69 13.06
C TYR A 463 6.02 -2.56 13.86
N HIS A 464 5.30 -1.92 14.78
CA HIS A 464 4.30 -2.58 15.61
C HIS A 464 2.99 -2.85 14.85
N LEU A 465 2.29 -3.92 15.22
CA LEU A 465 0.93 -4.14 14.80
C LEU A 465 0.01 -3.04 15.34
N PRO A 466 -1.24 -2.89 14.82
CA PRO A 466 -2.17 -1.83 15.21
C PRO A 466 -2.55 -1.89 16.70
N PRO A 467 -3.32 -0.90 17.20
CA PRO A 467 -3.93 -0.97 18.53
C PRO A 467 -4.54 -2.34 18.79
N ASP A 468 -4.49 -2.79 20.03
CA ASP A 468 -4.81 -4.13 20.55
C ASP A 468 -3.68 -5.16 20.41
N GLN A 469 -2.71 -4.95 19.51
CA GLN A 469 -1.54 -5.84 19.31
C GLN A 469 -0.22 -5.06 19.21
N THR A 470 -0.11 -3.91 19.85
CA THR A 470 1.08 -3.04 19.81
C THR A 470 2.32 -3.64 20.46
N ASP A 471 2.18 -4.71 21.23
CA ASP A 471 3.28 -5.51 21.78
C ASP A 471 3.93 -6.42 20.75
N ILE A 472 3.27 -6.61 19.57
CA ILE A 472 3.79 -7.42 18.48
C ILE A 472 4.47 -6.51 17.46
N GLU A 473 5.77 -6.68 17.31
CA GLU A 473 6.60 -6.01 16.32
C GLU A 473 6.87 -6.94 15.15
N ILE A 474 6.69 -6.45 13.93
CA ILE A 474 6.87 -7.24 12.71
C ILE A 474 7.87 -6.61 11.73
N LEU A 475 8.52 -7.47 10.99
CA LEU A 475 9.22 -7.19 9.75
C LEU A 475 8.31 -7.60 8.59
N ARG A 476 8.32 -6.85 7.48
CA ARG A 476 7.43 -7.16 6.35
C ARG A 476 8.14 -7.04 5.02
N VAL A 477 7.99 -8.06 4.18
CA VAL A 477 8.45 -8.10 2.79
C VAL A 477 7.24 -8.19 1.86
N VAL A 478 7.11 -7.25 0.94
CA VAL A 478 6.16 -7.31 -0.18
C VAL A 478 6.88 -7.91 -1.38
N VAL A 479 6.45 -9.10 -1.80
CA VAL A 479 7.04 -9.79 -2.94
C VAL A 479 6.34 -9.37 -4.22
N ARG A 480 6.99 -8.47 -4.96
CA ARG A 480 6.50 -7.99 -6.25
C ARG A 480 7.22 -8.70 -7.40
N ASN A 481 6.74 -8.49 -8.63
CA ASN A 481 7.34 -9.06 -9.85
C ASN A 481 8.83 -8.70 -10.02
N SER A 482 9.30 -7.62 -9.42
CA SER A 482 10.71 -7.20 -9.44
C SER A 482 11.61 -8.01 -8.48
N LEU A 483 11.05 -8.77 -7.54
CA LEU A 483 11.81 -9.64 -6.63
C LEU A 483 11.92 -11.05 -7.23
N GLY A 484 12.84 -11.22 -8.19
CA GLY A 484 13.15 -12.52 -8.79
C GLY A 484 14.00 -13.41 -7.88
N MET A 485 14.18 -14.68 -8.29
CA MET A 485 14.91 -15.69 -7.50
C MET A 485 16.31 -15.23 -7.05
N SER A 486 17.08 -14.59 -7.92
CA SER A 486 18.43 -14.12 -7.58
C SER A 486 18.43 -13.11 -6.44
N LEU A 487 17.47 -12.16 -6.41
CA LEU A 487 17.34 -11.22 -5.30
C LEU A 487 16.77 -11.88 -4.05
N LEU A 488 15.90 -12.86 -4.20
CA LEU A 488 15.37 -13.64 -3.10
C LEU A 488 16.49 -14.45 -2.41
N GLU A 489 17.33 -15.14 -3.17
CA GLU A 489 18.51 -15.83 -2.66
C GLU A 489 19.46 -14.88 -1.92
N LYS A 490 19.71 -13.71 -2.49
CA LYS A 490 20.53 -12.68 -1.84
C LYS A 490 19.91 -12.20 -0.54
N LEU A 491 18.60 -11.93 -0.51
CA LEU A 491 17.87 -11.52 0.69
C LEU A 491 17.94 -12.59 1.80
N THR A 492 17.74 -13.86 1.45
CA THR A 492 17.77 -14.97 2.41
C THR A 492 19.18 -15.20 2.96
N HIS A 493 20.18 -15.14 2.10
CA HIS A 493 21.59 -15.22 2.50
C HIS A 493 21.96 -14.07 3.46
N ASP A 494 21.69 -12.82 3.07
CA ASP A 494 21.96 -11.65 3.91
C ASP A 494 21.20 -11.70 5.24
N SER A 495 19.96 -12.19 5.23
CA SER A 495 19.16 -12.37 6.44
C SER A 495 19.80 -13.35 7.42
N THR A 496 20.32 -14.46 6.92
CA THR A 496 21.00 -15.46 7.77
C THR A 496 22.30 -14.89 8.33
N GLU A 497 23.15 -14.30 7.48
CA GLU A 497 24.39 -13.69 7.96
C GLU A 497 24.14 -12.62 9.03
N ILE A 498 23.14 -11.76 8.84
CA ILE A 498 22.81 -10.69 9.78
C ILE A 498 22.32 -11.25 11.12
N ILE A 499 21.41 -12.24 11.11
CA ILE A 499 20.86 -12.77 12.36
C ILE A 499 21.94 -13.53 13.16
N GLU A 500 22.80 -14.28 12.48
CA GLU A 500 23.93 -14.95 13.11
C GLU A 500 24.96 -13.96 13.66
N LEU A 501 25.21 -12.86 12.94
CA LEU A 501 26.09 -11.78 13.40
C LEU A 501 25.53 -11.11 14.66
N LEU A 502 24.22 -10.86 14.69
CA LEU A 502 23.54 -10.29 15.87
C LEU A 502 23.62 -11.24 17.07
N ALA A 503 23.42 -12.55 16.85
CA ALA A 503 23.56 -13.55 17.91
C ALA A 503 25.00 -13.59 18.48
N LYS A 504 26.02 -13.62 17.64
CA LYS A 504 27.44 -13.58 18.05
C LYS A 504 27.79 -12.28 18.78
N ALA A 505 27.25 -11.15 18.30
CA ALA A 505 27.45 -9.85 18.96
C ALA A 505 26.83 -9.85 20.37
N ALA A 506 25.63 -10.43 20.53
CA ALA A 506 24.98 -10.55 21.83
C ALA A 506 25.77 -11.44 22.81
N ASP A 507 26.26 -12.59 22.34
CA ASP A 507 27.12 -13.46 23.15
C ASP A 507 28.42 -12.74 23.58
N THR A 508 29.01 -11.95 22.71
CA THR A 508 30.21 -11.14 23.00
C THR A 508 29.91 -10.06 24.06
N VAL A 509 28.80 -9.33 23.89
CA VAL A 509 28.37 -8.29 24.84
C VAL A 509 28.12 -8.89 26.24
N ARG A 510 27.46 -10.05 26.32
CA ARG A 510 27.24 -10.76 27.60
C ARG A 510 28.56 -11.15 28.27
N SER A 511 29.53 -11.63 27.52
CA SER A 511 30.84 -11.98 28.08
C SER A 511 31.57 -10.76 28.64
N ILE A 512 31.45 -9.60 28.01
CA ILE A 512 32.01 -8.34 28.48
C ILE A 512 31.33 -7.83 29.74
N ILE A 513 29.98 -7.86 29.75
CA ILE A 513 29.18 -7.38 30.90
C ILE A 513 29.38 -8.26 32.11
N SER A 514 29.43 -9.59 31.93
CA SER A 514 29.68 -10.53 33.05
C SER A 514 31.06 -10.33 33.70
N SER A 515 31.99 -9.68 33.00
CA SER A 515 33.32 -9.32 33.49
C SER A 515 33.38 -7.90 34.09
N SER A 516 32.31 -7.08 33.99
CA SER A 516 32.22 -5.71 34.48
C SER A 516 31.09 -5.56 35.52
N ASN A 517 31.40 -4.95 36.69
CA ASN A 517 30.45 -4.79 37.81
C ASN A 517 29.49 -3.58 37.68
N ASP A 518 29.14 -3.10 36.50
CA ASP A 518 28.40 -1.86 36.30
C ASP A 518 26.98 -2.08 35.75
N GLU A 519 25.94 -1.76 36.53
CA GLU A 519 24.51 -1.85 36.21
C GLU A 519 23.98 -0.73 35.26
N GLN A 520 24.81 0.20 34.80
CA GLN A 520 24.37 1.45 34.15
C GLN A 520 24.14 1.36 32.64
N ASN A 521 24.06 0.16 32.00
CA ASN A 521 24.43 0.04 30.57
C ASN A 521 23.38 -0.52 29.59
N LYS A 522 22.05 -0.33 29.75
CA LYS A 522 21.13 -0.76 28.66
C LYS A 522 21.27 0.04 27.36
N GLN A 523 21.55 1.34 27.44
CA GLN A 523 21.78 2.16 26.23
C GLN A 523 23.14 1.87 25.57
N ASP A 524 24.12 1.49 26.35
CA ASP A 524 25.44 1.13 25.85
C ASP A 524 25.45 -0.26 25.21
N ILE A 525 24.57 -1.17 25.63
CA ILE A 525 24.38 -2.49 25.00
C ILE A 525 23.95 -2.34 23.54
N HIS A 526 22.95 -1.52 23.23
CA HIS A 526 22.49 -1.31 21.86
C HIS A 526 23.59 -0.70 20.98
N ARG A 527 24.35 0.26 21.51
CA ARG A 527 25.49 0.87 20.81
C ARG A 527 26.61 -0.14 20.57
N LEU A 528 26.90 -0.96 21.55
CA LEU A 528 27.94 -1.97 21.47
C LEU A 528 27.56 -3.08 20.48
N LEU A 529 26.32 -3.57 20.52
CA LEU A 529 25.79 -4.51 19.53
C LEU A 529 25.89 -3.97 18.11
N LEU A 530 25.48 -2.72 17.89
CA LEU A 530 25.56 -2.08 16.59
C LEU A 530 27.00 -1.87 16.14
N ALA A 531 27.91 -1.49 17.04
CA ALA A 531 29.33 -1.32 16.75
C ALA A 531 30.00 -2.64 16.36
N ILE A 532 29.75 -3.71 17.11
CA ILE A 532 30.28 -5.05 16.83
C ILE A 532 29.70 -5.56 15.50
N ALA A 533 28.37 -5.47 15.31
CA ALA A 533 27.69 -5.93 14.10
C ALA A 533 28.10 -5.16 12.83
N THR A 534 28.61 -3.94 12.97
CA THR A 534 29.06 -3.11 11.83
C THR A 534 30.57 -3.05 11.64
N GLY A 535 31.33 -3.79 12.45
CA GLY A 535 32.81 -3.79 12.39
C GLY A 535 33.46 -2.45 12.78
N GLY A 536 32.70 -1.57 13.45
CA GLY A 536 33.17 -0.25 13.88
C GLY A 536 33.53 -0.21 15.37
N THR A 537 34.60 0.51 15.72
CA THR A 537 34.94 0.81 17.12
C THR A 537 33.99 1.88 17.69
N ALA A 538 33.63 1.77 18.96
CA ALA A 538 32.62 2.58 19.64
C ALA A 538 32.94 4.10 19.69
N GLU A 539 34.14 4.53 19.40
CA GLU A 539 34.59 5.91 19.53
C GLU A 539 34.09 6.87 18.46
N ILE A 540 33.87 6.41 17.21
CA ILE A 540 33.46 7.28 16.09
C ILE A 540 32.00 7.76 16.16
N ARG A 541 31.20 7.19 17.03
CA ARG A 541 29.72 7.45 17.06
C ARG A 541 29.25 8.31 18.22
N LYS A 542 30.11 8.68 19.13
CA LYS A 542 29.73 9.58 20.25
C LYS A 542 29.40 10.99 19.73
N GLU A 543 30.12 11.47 18.74
CA GLU A 543 29.93 12.80 18.15
C GLU A 543 28.67 12.95 17.28
N GLN A 544 28.23 11.88 16.60
CA GLN A 544 27.04 11.95 15.73
C GLN A 544 25.70 11.92 16.50
N LYS A 545 25.68 11.41 17.74
CA LYS A 545 24.45 11.31 18.56
C LYS A 545 24.17 12.54 19.40
N GLU A 546 25.16 13.33 19.76
CA GLU A 546 24.96 14.57 20.53
C GLU A 546 24.28 15.67 19.68
N THR A 547 24.47 15.63 18.37
CA THR A 547 23.80 16.50 17.39
C THR A 547 22.35 16.09 17.11
N HIS A 548 22.01 14.79 17.16
CA HIS A 548 20.68 14.30 16.82
C HIS A 548 19.64 14.38 17.96
N ASN A 549 20.07 14.32 19.23
CA ASN A 549 19.17 14.29 20.37
C ASN A 549 18.73 15.66 20.91
N LYS A 550 19.32 16.77 20.44
CA LYS A 550 18.88 18.13 20.83
C LYS A 550 17.65 18.64 20.09
N ASP A 551 17.28 18.04 18.98
CA ASP A 551 16.19 18.52 18.10
C ASP A 551 14.91 17.65 18.08
N ALA A 552 14.84 16.55 18.81
CA ALA A 552 13.69 15.64 18.82
C ALA A 552 12.73 15.88 19.99
N GLY A 553 12.13 17.08 20.02
CA GLY A 553 10.90 17.34 20.77
C GLY A 553 9.68 17.03 19.91
N LEU A 554 9.44 15.74 19.60
CA LEU A 554 8.25 15.33 18.85
C LEU A 554 7.53 14.20 19.58
N ASP A 555 6.28 14.49 19.95
CA ASP A 555 5.30 13.55 20.44
C ASP A 555 5.25 12.31 19.52
N LYS A 556 5.39 11.13 20.12
CA LYS A 556 5.28 9.83 19.46
C LYS A 556 3.84 9.57 19.02
N LYS A 557 3.41 10.17 17.90
CA LYS A 557 2.28 9.65 17.15
C LYS A 557 2.80 8.55 16.22
N SER A 558 2.42 7.32 16.50
CA SER A 558 2.79 6.14 15.72
C SER A 558 2.33 6.31 14.27
N TYR A 559 3.27 6.30 13.34
CA TYR A 559 2.99 6.21 11.91
C TYR A 559 2.47 4.82 11.57
N ARG A 560 1.24 4.74 11.11
CA ARG A 560 0.64 3.52 10.58
C ARG A 560 0.88 3.45 9.08
N GLY A 561 1.77 2.56 8.68
CA GLY A 561 1.91 2.06 7.32
C GLY A 561 2.45 3.05 6.28
N THR A 562 3.61 2.75 5.75
CA THR A 562 4.06 3.26 4.45
C THR A 562 3.29 2.58 3.33
N CYS A 563 2.71 3.37 2.42
CA CYS A 563 2.08 2.90 1.18
C CYS A 563 3.07 2.15 0.28
#